data_317bc044b7e85debba10efb0b16cc8fc
#
_entry.id   317bc044b7e85debba10efb0b16cc8fc
#
_cell.length_a   1.000
_cell.length_b   1.000
_cell.length_c   1.000
_cell.angle_alpha   90.00
_cell.angle_beta   90.00
_cell.angle_gamma   90.00
#
_symmetry.space_group_name_H-M   'P 1'
#
loop_
_entity.id
_entity.type
_entity.pdbx_description
1 polymer ?
#
loop_
_entity_poly.entity_id
_entity_poly.type
_entity_poly.pdbx_seq_one_letter_code
_entity_poly.pdbx_strand_id
1 'polypeptide(L)'
;MIVPLTLADFLERAERVYGDRLAVVDEPDPPGGSLGRITYAQCAAMSRSLAAALDDLGIGAGERVAIVSPNAGRFLVSLFGVSVFGRVLVPINFRLNAEEIQYIIEHSGSTVALVDPEM
;
A
#
# COMPACT_ATOMS: atom_id res chain seq x y z
N MET A 1 -1.63 -30.83 6.58
CA MET A 1 -2.21 -29.74 5.76
C MET A 1 -1.14 -28.70 5.54
N ILE A 2 -0.85 -28.36 4.31
CA ILE A 2 0.08 -27.29 3.96
C ILE A 2 -0.76 -26.06 3.64
N VAL A 3 -0.61 -25.00 4.45
CA VAL A 3 -1.28 -23.71 4.22
C VAL A 3 -0.21 -22.69 3.83
N PRO A 4 -0.27 -22.08 2.62
CA PRO A 4 0.68 -21.05 2.25
C PRO A 4 0.51 -19.84 3.17
N LEU A 5 1.64 -19.32 3.67
CA LEU A 5 1.68 -18.08 4.44
C LEU A 5 1.78 -16.92 3.46
N THR A 6 0.71 -16.17 3.30
CA THR A 6 0.63 -15.00 2.40
C THR A 6 0.24 -13.75 3.17
N LEU A 7 0.50 -12.58 2.59
CA LEU A 7 0.04 -11.32 3.17
C LEU A 7 -1.49 -11.25 3.25
N ALA A 8 -2.19 -11.93 2.35
CA ALA A 8 -3.65 -12.03 2.36
C ALA A 8 -4.16 -12.64 3.66
N ASP A 9 -3.50 -13.68 4.17
CA ASP A 9 -3.92 -14.36 5.40
C ASP A 9 -3.91 -13.41 6.60
N PHE A 10 -2.92 -12.52 6.67
CA PHE A 10 -2.83 -11.53 7.74
C PHE A 10 -3.94 -10.50 7.66
N LEU A 11 -4.22 -9.96 6.47
CA LEU A 11 -5.27 -8.98 6.28
C LEU A 11 -6.65 -9.57 6.54
N GLU A 12 -6.94 -10.76 6.02
CA GLU A 12 -8.22 -11.45 6.21
C GLU A 12 -8.45 -11.82 7.68
N ARG A 13 -7.41 -12.32 8.34
CA ARG A 13 -7.50 -12.62 9.77
C ARG A 13 -7.76 -11.36 10.59
N ALA A 14 -7.03 -10.28 10.32
CA ALA A 14 -7.21 -9.02 11.02
C ALA A 14 -8.64 -8.48 10.86
N GLU A 15 -9.18 -8.52 9.65
CA GLU A 15 -10.55 -8.09 9.38
C GLU A 15 -11.59 -8.96 10.09
N ARG A 16 -11.46 -10.29 10.02
CA ARG A 16 -12.44 -11.23 10.59
C ARG A 16 -12.43 -11.26 12.11
N VAL A 17 -11.25 -11.25 12.71
CA VAL A 17 -11.08 -11.46 14.16
C VAL A 17 -11.06 -10.13 14.91
N TYR A 18 -10.48 -9.10 14.31
CA TYR A 18 -10.21 -7.81 14.95
C TYR A 18 -10.82 -6.62 14.20
N GLY A 19 -11.80 -6.86 13.33
CA GLY A 19 -12.34 -5.86 12.43
C GLY A 19 -12.69 -4.53 13.07
N ASP A 20 -13.31 -4.56 14.24
CA ASP A 20 -13.74 -3.37 14.99
C ASP A 20 -12.62 -2.70 15.80
N ARG A 21 -11.45 -3.34 15.89
CA ARG A 21 -10.31 -2.77 16.62
C ARG A 21 -9.57 -1.75 15.78
N LEU A 22 -8.97 -0.80 16.48
CA LEU A 22 -8.12 0.22 15.89
C LEU A 22 -6.86 -0.43 15.27
N ALA A 23 -6.65 -0.20 13.98
CA ALA A 23 -5.50 -0.69 13.24
C ALA A 23 -4.40 0.37 13.06
N VAL A 24 -4.80 1.60 12.75
CA VAL A 24 -3.89 2.70 12.44
C VAL A 24 -4.35 3.97 13.15
N VAL A 25 -3.39 4.67 13.71
CA VAL A 25 -3.52 6.06 14.14
C VAL A 25 -2.51 6.86 13.33
N ASP A 26 -3.00 7.61 12.37
CA ASP A 26 -2.18 8.42 11.49
C ASP A 26 -1.88 9.78 12.14
N GLU A 27 -0.82 10.44 11.68
CA GLU A 27 -0.51 11.80 12.11
C GLU A 27 -1.73 12.73 11.91
N PRO A 28 -2.02 13.63 12.86
CA PRO A 28 -3.25 14.43 12.80
C PRO A 28 -3.32 15.36 11.60
N ASP A 29 -2.23 16.00 11.23
CA ASP A 29 -2.20 17.05 10.20
C ASP A 29 -0.98 16.97 9.27
N PRO A 30 -0.72 15.82 8.59
CA PRO A 30 0.34 15.79 7.60
C PRO A 30 -0.10 16.59 6.36
N PRO A 31 0.83 17.22 5.63
CA PRO A 31 0.50 18.01 4.42
C PRO A 31 -0.26 17.20 3.36
N GLY A 32 -0.01 15.91 3.24
CA GLY A 32 -0.75 15.01 2.35
C GLY A 32 -2.16 14.62 2.82
N GLY A 33 -2.57 15.11 3.99
CA GLY A 33 -3.82 14.75 4.63
C GLY A 33 -3.77 13.43 5.41
N SER A 34 -4.43 13.37 6.55
CA SER A 34 -4.47 12.22 7.46
C SER A 34 -5.60 11.26 7.12
N LEU A 35 -5.37 9.97 7.32
CA LEU A 35 -6.44 8.96 7.40
C LEU A 35 -7.10 8.93 8.77
N GLY A 36 -6.54 9.64 9.75
CA GLY A 36 -7.04 9.67 11.12
C GLY A 36 -6.90 8.33 11.82
N ARG A 37 -7.97 7.89 12.44
CA ARG A 37 -8.06 6.62 13.18
C ARG A 37 -8.89 5.65 12.36
N ILE A 38 -8.30 4.54 11.91
CA ILE A 38 -9.01 3.53 11.14
C ILE A 38 -8.95 2.16 11.81
N THR A 39 -10.04 1.41 11.69
CA THR A 39 -10.13 0.02 12.16
C THR A 39 -9.49 -0.95 11.16
N TYR A 40 -9.29 -2.20 11.58
CA TYR A 40 -8.84 -3.26 10.66
C TYR A 40 -9.82 -3.48 9.51
N ALA A 41 -11.12 -3.43 9.76
CA ALA A 41 -12.14 -3.54 8.71
C ALA A 41 -12.03 -2.40 7.68
N GLN A 42 -11.82 -1.17 8.16
CA GLN A 42 -11.62 -0.02 7.28
C GLN A 42 -10.31 -0.13 6.49
N CYS A 43 -9.22 -0.56 7.13
CA CYS A 43 -7.95 -0.79 6.46
C CYS A 43 -8.09 -1.83 5.33
N ALA A 44 -8.77 -2.93 5.60
CA ALA A 44 -9.04 -3.97 4.60
C ALA A 44 -9.89 -3.45 3.44
N ALA A 45 -10.93 -2.66 3.72
CA ALA A 45 -11.79 -2.06 2.70
C ALA A 45 -11.01 -1.07 1.82
N MET A 46 -10.16 -0.23 2.41
CA MET A 46 -9.32 0.71 1.65
C MET A 46 -8.30 -0.01 0.79
N SER A 47 -7.72 -1.11 1.29
CA SER A 47 -6.79 -1.95 0.53
C SER A 47 -7.45 -2.58 -0.69
N ARG A 48 -8.68 -3.08 -0.54
CA ARG A 48 -9.48 -3.59 -1.67
C ARG A 48 -9.82 -2.50 -2.68
N SER A 49 -10.13 -1.31 -2.21
CA SER A 49 -10.42 -0.16 -3.09
C SER A 49 -9.21 0.23 -3.92
N LEU A 50 -8.00 0.21 -3.33
CA LEU A 50 -6.77 0.44 -4.07
C LEU A 50 -6.54 -0.64 -5.13
N ALA A 51 -6.75 -1.91 -4.78
CA ALA A 51 -6.63 -3.02 -5.72
C ALA A 51 -7.60 -2.87 -6.90
N ALA A 52 -8.84 -2.49 -6.64
CA ALA A 52 -9.83 -2.23 -7.69
C ALA A 52 -9.42 -1.07 -8.61
N ALA A 53 -8.87 0.00 -8.04
CA ALA A 53 -8.35 1.12 -8.83
C ALA A 53 -7.17 0.70 -9.72
N LEU A 54 -6.28 -0.16 -9.23
CA LEU A 54 -5.19 -0.71 -10.03
C LEU A 54 -5.71 -1.63 -11.16
N ASP A 55 -6.76 -2.41 -10.89
CA ASP A 55 -7.43 -3.20 -11.93
C ASP A 55 -8.01 -2.29 -13.03
N ASP A 56 -8.67 -1.20 -12.65
CA ASP A 56 -9.24 -0.23 -13.59
C ASP A 56 -8.17 0.46 -14.46
N LEU A 57 -6.97 0.63 -13.92
CA LEU A 57 -5.80 1.12 -14.66
C LEU A 57 -5.13 0.06 -15.53
N GLY A 58 -5.59 -1.17 -15.50
CA GLY A 58 -5.01 -2.27 -16.28
C GLY A 58 -3.71 -2.83 -15.70
N ILE A 59 -3.41 -2.57 -14.43
CA ILE A 59 -2.21 -3.09 -13.76
C ILE A 59 -2.47 -4.52 -13.31
N GLY A 60 -1.83 -5.49 -13.96
CA GLY A 60 -2.04 -6.91 -13.76
C GLY A 60 -1.19 -7.55 -12.67
N ALA A 61 -1.44 -8.83 -12.43
CA ALA A 61 -0.65 -9.63 -11.48
C ALA A 61 0.83 -9.65 -11.89
N GLY A 62 1.71 -9.59 -10.90
CA GLY A 62 3.16 -9.56 -11.10
C GLY A 62 3.72 -8.20 -11.50
N GLU A 63 2.90 -7.23 -11.86
CA GLU A 63 3.37 -5.88 -12.15
C GLU A 63 3.82 -5.17 -10.88
N ARG A 64 4.83 -4.30 -11.03
CA ARG A 64 5.44 -3.57 -9.93
C ARG A 64 4.77 -2.22 -9.79
N VAL A 65 4.41 -1.91 -8.56
CA VAL A 65 3.83 -0.62 -8.14
C VAL A 65 4.83 0.05 -7.22
N ALA A 66 5.45 1.12 -7.67
CA ALA A 66 6.36 1.91 -6.84
C ALA A 66 5.58 2.77 -5.85
N ILE A 67 6.16 3.01 -4.69
CA ILE A 67 5.62 3.97 -3.72
C ILE A 67 6.74 4.85 -3.18
N VAL A 68 6.52 6.17 -3.25
CA VAL A 68 7.39 7.20 -2.66
C VAL A 68 6.57 7.96 -1.63
N SER A 69 6.76 7.62 -0.37
CA SER A 69 5.97 8.19 0.73
C SER A 69 6.72 8.05 2.05
N PRO A 70 6.60 8.99 2.97
CA PRO A 70 6.96 8.77 4.36
C PRO A 70 6.07 7.69 4.98
N ASN A 71 6.40 7.25 6.18
CA ASN A 71 5.58 6.31 6.93
C ASN A 71 4.27 6.99 7.34
N ALA A 72 3.18 6.52 6.77
CA ALA A 72 1.84 7.03 6.99
C ALA A 72 0.81 5.90 6.84
N GLY A 73 -0.43 6.13 7.27
CA GLY A 73 -1.51 5.15 7.11
C GLY A 73 -1.71 4.72 5.66
N ARG A 74 -1.55 5.65 4.71
CA ARG A 74 -1.61 5.36 3.27
C ARG A 74 -0.54 4.39 2.80
N PHE A 75 0.65 4.44 3.39
CA PHE A 75 1.72 3.49 3.07
C PHE A 75 1.31 2.06 3.47
N LEU A 76 0.76 1.90 4.68
CA LEU A 76 0.28 0.59 5.15
C LEU A 76 -0.87 0.05 4.28
N VAL A 77 -1.84 0.90 3.93
CA VAL A 77 -2.92 0.54 3.00
C VAL A 77 -2.35 0.12 1.65
N SER A 78 -1.34 0.81 1.15
CA SER A 78 -0.68 0.48 -0.12
C SER A 78 0.05 -0.85 -0.06
N LEU A 79 0.70 -1.16 1.06
CA LEU A 79 1.36 -2.45 1.26
C LEU A 79 0.38 -3.61 1.06
N PHE A 80 -0.78 -3.54 1.68
CA PHE A 80 -1.80 -4.57 1.55
C PHE A 80 -2.55 -4.49 0.21
N GLY A 81 -2.92 -3.30 -0.22
CA GLY A 81 -3.69 -3.10 -1.46
C GLY A 81 -2.94 -3.51 -2.73
N VAL A 82 -1.63 -3.42 -2.71
CA VAL A 82 -0.77 -3.88 -3.82
C VAL A 82 -0.45 -5.36 -3.66
N SER A 83 0.13 -5.74 -2.52
CA SER A 83 0.77 -7.06 -2.37
C SER A 83 -0.21 -8.20 -2.15
N VAL A 84 -1.34 -7.97 -1.49
CA VAL A 84 -2.37 -9.01 -1.25
C VAL A 84 -3.03 -9.47 -2.55
N PHE A 85 -3.10 -8.60 -3.54
CA PHE A 85 -3.82 -8.83 -4.79
C PHE A 85 -2.91 -9.15 -5.98
N GLY A 86 -1.75 -9.72 -5.70
CA GLY A 86 -0.88 -10.33 -6.70
C GLY A 86 0.11 -9.39 -7.37
N ARG A 87 0.19 -8.14 -6.97
CA ARG A 87 1.17 -7.17 -7.48
C ARG A 87 2.37 -7.07 -6.55
N VAL A 88 3.45 -6.48 -7.02
CA VAL A 88 4.69 -6.33 -6.27
C VAL A 88 4.86 -4.87 -5.87
N LEU A 89 4.87 -4.60 -4.57
CA LEU A 89 5.18 -3.26 -4.07
C LEU A 89 6.68 -3.00 -4.11
N VAL A 90 7.07 -1.86 -4.66
CA VAL A 90 8.45 -1.37 -4.69
C VAL A 90 8.55 -0.12 -3.82
N PRO A 91 8.84 -0.26 -2.52
CA PRO A 91 8.99 0.89 -1.65
C PRO A 91 10.30 1.62 -1.94
N ILE A 92 10.20 2.93 -2.16
CA ILE A 92 11.33 3.80 -2.47
C ILE A 92 11.51 4.77 -1.31
N ASN A 93 12.74 4.93 -0.87
CA ASN A 93 13.08 5.89 0.18
C ASN A 93 12.80 7.31 -0.32
N PHE A 94 11.87 8.00 0.31
CA PHE A 94 11.44 9.35 -0.04
C PHE A 94 12.52 10.43 0.11
N ARG A 95 13.64 10.11 0.79
CA ARG A 95 14.77 11.03 0.97
C ARG A 95 15.77 11.00 -0.18
N LEU A 96 15.60 10.09 -1.14
CA LEU A 96 16.42 10.03 -2.33
C LEU A 96 16.13 11.21 -3.26
N ASN A 97 17.11 11.58 -4.08
CA ASN A 97 16.92 12.58 -5.11
C ASN A 97 16.14 12.00 -6.32
N ALA A 98 15.73 12.89 -7.24
CA ALA A 98 14.92 12.50 -8.38
C ALA A 98 15.60 11.46 -9.30
N GLU A 99 16.92 11.56 -9.50
CA GLU A 99 17.68 10.64 -10.36
C GLU A 99 17.73 9.24 -9.76
N GLU A 100 17.93 9.16 -8.44
CA GLU A 100 17.94 7.90 -7.72
C GLU A 100 16.56 7.23 -7.72
N ILE A 101 15.50 8.00 -7.52
CA ILE A 101 14.12 7.52 -7.59
C ILE A 101 13.81 7.01 -9.00
N GLN A 102 14.16 7.79 -10.02
CA GLN A 102 13.98 7.39 -11.41
C GLN A 102 14.69 6.07 -11.72
N TYR A 103 15.93 5.94 -11.28
CA TYR A 103 16.70 4.70 -11.47
C TYR A 103 15.97 3.48 -10.88
N ILE A 104 15.42 3.60 -9.65
CA ILE A 104 14.72 2.49 -9.00
C ILE A 104 13.44 2.13 -9.76
N ILE A 105 12.67 3.13 -10.19
CA ILE A 105 11.44 2.93 -10.97
C ILE A 105 11.74 2.21 -12.28
N GLU A 106 12.75 2.66 -13.02
CA GLU A 106 13.14 2.06 -14.29
C GLU A 106 13.71 0.66 -14.11
N HIS A 107 14.62 0.49 -13.14
CA HIS A 107 15.26 -0.80 -12.88
C HIS A 107 14.28 -1.88 -12.39
N SER A 108 13.32 -1.51 -11.55
CA SER A 108 12.26 -2.43 -11.09
C SER A 108 11.22 -2.73 -12.17
N GLY A 109 11.15 -1.92 -13.21
CA GLY A 109 10.11 -2.01 -14.23
C GLY A 109 8.73 -1.64 -13.69
N SER A 110 8.67 -0.72 -12.71
CA SER A 110 7.41 -0.27 -12.15
C SER A 110 6.57 0.44 -13.20
N THR A 111 5.30 0.05 -13.32
CA THR A 111 4.38 0.58 -14.33
C THR A 111 3.51 1.71 -13.80
N VAL A 112 3.44 1.87 -12.49
CA VAL A 112 2.74 2.94 -11.80
C VAL A 112 3.52 3.34 -10.55
N ALA A 113 3.43 4.62 -10.17
CA ALA A 113 4.00 5.13 -8.93
C ALA A 113 2.92 5.81 -8.08
N LEU A 114 2.83 5.41 -6.83
CA LEU A 114 2.06 6.07 -5.80
C LEU A 114 2.99 7.08 -5.12
N VAL A 115 2.65 8.35 -5.17
CA VAL A 115 3.52 9.40 -4.64
C VAL A 115 2.74 10.21 -3.60
N ASP A 116 3.35 10.39 -2.44
CA ASP A 116 2.78 11.26 -1.43
C ASP A 116 2.74 12.71 -1.93
N PRO A 117 1.65 13.46 -1.70
CA PRO A 117 1.53 14.84 -2.17
C PRO A 117 2.61 15.80 -1.67
N GLU A 118 3.33 15.44 -0.62
CA GLU A 118 4.46 16.23 -0.11
C GLU A 118 5.75 16.09 -0.93
N MET A 119 5.81 15.10 -1.83
CA MET A 119 7.03 14.77 -2.58
C MET A 119 7.16 15.58 -3.87
#